data_1887a521d7e02310a5e800df52926492
#
_entry.id   1887a521d7e02310a5e800df52926492
#
_cell.length_a   1.000
_cell.length_b   1.000
_cell.length_c   1.000
_cell.angle_alpha   90.00
_cell.angle_beta   90.00
_cell.angle_gamma   90.00
#
_symmetry.space_group_name_H-M   'P 1'
#
loop_
_entity.id
_entity.type
_entity.pdbx_description
1 polymer ?
#
loop_
_entity_poly.entity_id
_entity_poly.type
_entity_poly.pdbx_seq_one_letter_code
_entity_poly.pdbx_strand_id
1 'polypeptide(L)'
;LAMLVNFLSPPGAFGFKTAFDEDYARFSPGVLLQIENLKFLDLRKLQWIDSCAAQDHPMIDSLWSDRRHIGRFSVALGGLSRRAVFHGLRLGEDLMGKIRGREIFDPAEGKT
;
A
#
# COMPACT_ATOMS: atom_id res chain seq x y z
N LEU A 1 -1.75 -21.51 13.31
CA LEU A 1 -0.46 -21.46 12.62
C LEU A 1 -0.24 -20.16 11.83
N ALA A 2 -1.20 -19.80 10.97
CA ALA A 2 -1.18 -18.53 10.23
C ALA A 2 -2.60 -18.03 9.98
N MET A 3 -2.75 -16.71 9.84
CA MET A 3 -4.02 -16.03 9.63
C MET A 3 -3.84 -14.85 8.70
N LEU A 4 -4.79 -14.66 7.80
CA LEU A 4 -4.88 -13.51 6.90
C LEU A 4 -6.26 -12.88 7.02
N VAL A 5 -6.31 -11.58 7.10
CA VAL A 5 -7.56 -10.81 7.10
C VAL A 5 -7.62 -9.95 5.85
N ASN A 6 -8.72 -10.08 5.10
CA ASN A 6 -9.01 -9.25 3.94
C ASN A 6 -10.32 -8.47 4.14
N PHE A 7 -10.37 -7.24 3.65
CA PHE A 7 -11.60 -6.50 3.47
C PHE A 7 -12.13 -6.71 2.05
N LEU A 8 -13.34 -7.24 1.94
CA LEU A 8 -13.98 -7.44 0.65
C LEU A 8 -14.72 -6.17 0.24
N SER A 9 -14.43 -5.67 -0.95
CA SER A 9 -15.05 -4.51 -1.56
C SER A 9 -15.25 -4.79 -3.05
N PRO A 10 -16.28 -5.57 -3.41
CA PRO A 10 -16.48 -5.97 -4.79
C PRO A 10 -16.44 -4.79 -5.78
N PRO A 11 -15.76 -4.94 -6.93
CA PRO A 11 -15.22 -6.19 -7.50
C PRO A 11 -13.83 -6.60 -6.97
N GLY A 12 -13.32 -6.00 -5.91
CA GLY A 12 -11.98 -6.26 -5.39
C GLY A 12 -11.93 -6.55 -3.90
N ALA A 13 -10.70 -6.66 -3.38
CA ALA A 13 -10.42 -6.83 -1.96
C ALA A 13 -9.14 -6.09 -1.55
N PHE A 14 -8.99 -5.88 -0.25
CA PHE A 14 -7.81 -5.28 0.35
C PHE A 14 -7.26 -6.20 1.43
N GLY A 15 -5.99 -6.55 1.35
CA GLY A 15 -5.26 -7.23 2.41
C GLY A 15 -5.08 -6.31 3.60
N PHE A 16 -5.45 -6.76 4.79
CA PHE A 16 -5.31 -5.94 5.98
C PHE A 16 -4.11 -6.37 6.82
N LYS A 17 -4.08 -7.65 7.19
CA LYS A 17 -3.04 -8.15 8.08
C LYS A 17 -2.80 -9.64 7.86
N THR A 18 -1.52 -9.99 7.81
CA THR A 18 -1.05 -11.37 7.91
C THR A 18 -0.36 -11.53 9.26
N ALA A 19 -0.64 -12.61 9.96
CA ALA A 19 0.06 -13.02 11.17
C ALA A 19 0.31 -14.51 11.13
N PHE A 20 1.42 -14.96 11.70
CA PHE A 20 1.76 -16.36 11.79
C PHE A 20 2.56 -16.63 13.06
N ASP A 21 2.58 -17.88 13.47
CA ASP A 21 3.35 -18.38 14.58
C ASP A 21 4.83 -18.49 14.19
N GLU A 22 5.70 -17.75 14.86
CA GLU A 22 7.11 -17.64 14.53
C GLU A 22 7.89 -18.94 14.70
N ASP A 23 7.43 -19.87 15.52
CA ASP A 23 8.03 -21.21 15.66
C ASP A 23 8.04 -21.97 14.33
N TYR A 24 7.16 -21.59 13.41
CA TYR A 24 7.04 -22.17 12.07
C TYR A 24 7.64 -21.30 10.96
N ALA A 25 8.37 -20.24 11.30
CA ALA A 25 8.93 -19.29 10.32
C ALA A 25 9.74 -19.98 9.21
N ARG A 26 10.49 -21.06 9.53
CA ARG A 26 11.26 -21.85 8.57
C ARG A 26 10.43 -22.44 7.42
N PHE A 27 9.13 -22.58 7.59
CA PHE A 27 8.21 -23.11 6.56
C PHE A 27 7.53 -22.01 5.76
N SER A 28 7.88 -20.75 6.01
CA SER A 28 7.31 -19.58 5.34
C SER A 28 5.77 -19.54 5.34
N PRO A 29 5.11 -19.68 6.51
CA PRO A 29 3.66 -19.81 6.58
C PRO A 29 2.93 -18.60 6.02
N GLY A 30 3.54 -17.40 6.05
CA GLY A 30 3.00 -16.21 5.42
C GLY A 30 2.91 -16.32 3.90
N VAL A 31 3.93 -16.90 3.26
CA VAL A 31 3.94 -17.16 1.81
C VAL A 31 2.88 -18.17 1.43
N LEU A 32 2.80 -19.29 2.15
CA LEU A 32 1.81 -20.34 1.89
C LEU A 32 0.39 -19.79 2.03
N LEU A 33 0.16 -18.95 3.02
CA LEU A 33 -1.14 -18.32 3.25
C LEU A 33 -1.52 -17.35 2.12
N GLN A 34 -0.57 -16.62 1.55
CA GLN A 34 -0.81 -15.77 0.38
C GLN A 34 -1.20 -16.60 -0.86
N ILE A 35 -0.57 -17.76 -1.06
CA ILE A 35 -0.92 -18.68 -2.15
C ILE A 35 -2.35 -19.22 -1.96
N GLU A 36 -2.73 -19.60 -0.76
CA GLU A 36 -4.10 -20.01 -0.46
C GLU A 36 -5.11 -18.88 -0.64
N ASN A 37 -4.69 -17.64 -0.33
CA ASN A 37 -5.51 -16.46 -0.55
C ASN A 37 -5.88 -16.26 -2.03
N LEU A 38 -4.99 -16.58 -2.97
CA LEU A 38 -5.29 -16.52 -4.41
C LEU A 38 -6.44 -17.45 -4.78
N LYS A 39 -6.49 -18.66 -4.22
CA LYS A 39 -7.60 -19.59 -4.44
C LYS A 39 -8.92 -19.02 -3.90
N PHE A 40 -8.87 -18.36 -2.74
CA PHE A 40 -10.04 -17.70 -2.17
C PHE A 40 -10.57 -16.59 -3.07
N LEU A 41 -9.69 -15.82 -3.70
CA LEU A 41 -10.05 -14.76 -4.65
C LEU A 41 -10.78 -15.32 -5.86
N ASP A 42 -10.30 -16.43 -6.42
CA ASP A 42 -10.90 -17.11 -7.55
C ASP A 42 -12.30 -17.63 -7.21
N LEU A 43 -12.46 -18.28 -6.06
CA LEU A 43 -13.76 -18.74 -5.54
C LEU A 43 -14.76 -17.60 -5.37
N ARG A 44 -14.33 -16.42 -5.00
CA ARG A 44 -15.16 -15.23 -4.81
C ARG A 44 -15.37 -14.42 -6.09
N LYS A 45 -14.75 -14.82 -7.20
CA LYS A 45 -14.79 -14.11 -8.49
C LYS A 45 -14.40 -12.64 -8.37
N LEU A 46 -13.42 -12.35 -7.53
CA LEU A 46 -12.87 -11.02 -7.36
C LEU A 46 -11.94 -10.72 -8.54
N GLN A 47 -12.02 -9.50 -9.06
CA GLN A 47 -11.23 -9.07 -10.22
C GLN A 47 -9.81 -8.65 -9.84
N TRP A 48 -9.61 -8.21 -8.61
CA TRP A 48 -8.32 -7.74 -8.11
C TRP A 48 -8.26 -7.81 -6.58
N ILE A 49 -7.04 -7.85 -6.07
CA ILE A 49 -6.76 -7.62 -4.65
C ILE A 49 -5.55 -6.69 -4.53
N ASP A 50 -5.59 -5.81 -3.54
CA ASP A 50 -4.48 -4.98 -3.12
C ASP A 50 -3.90 -5.55 -1.82
N SER A 51 -2.61 -5.83 -1.81
CA SER A 51 -1.93 -6.36 -0.60
C SER A 51 -1.85 -5.34 0.52
N CYS A 52 -2.05 -4.05 0.21
CA CYS A 52 -1.83 -2.92 1.12
C CYS A 52 -0.46 -2.94 1.81
N ALA A 53 0.50 -3.65 1.25
CA ALA A 53 1.85 -3.70 1.78
C ALA A 53 2.58 -2.37 1.55
N ALA A 54 3.55 -2.10 2.41
CA ALA A 54 4.49 -1.02 2.16
C ALA A 54 5.29 -1.28 0.88
N GLN A 55 5.77 -0.22 0.26
CA GLN A 55 6.69 -0.30 -0.88
C GLN A 55 7.91 -1.13 -0.48
N ASP A 56 8.43 -1.92 -1.43
CA ASP A 56 9.62 -2.76 -1.26
C ASP A 56 9.47 -3.82 -0.14
N HIS A 57 8.27 -4.36 0.04
CA HIS A 57 8.02 -5.44 1.00
C HIS A 57 8.51 -6.78 0.44
N PRO A 58 9.58 -7.42 0.97
CA PRO A 58 10.27 -8.53 0.31
C PRO A 58 9.37 -9.71 -0.05
N MET A 59 8.48 -10.13 0.86
CA MET A 59 7.59 -11.25 0.62
C MET A 59 6.53 -10.92 -0.45
N ILE A 60 5.97 -9.72 -0.40
CA ILE A 60 4.93 -9.31 -1.34
C ILE A 60 5.55 -9.11 -2.73
N ASP A 61 6.70 -8.48 -2.82
CA ASP A 61 7.38 -8.23 -4.09
C ASP A 61 7.83 -9.51 -4.79
N SER A 62 8.07 -10.59 -4.04
CA SER A 62 8.41 -11.89 -4.62
C SER A 62 7.19 -12.65 -5.17
N LEU A 63 5.99 -12.35 -4.71
CA LEU A 63 4.76 -13.07 -5.06
C LEU A 63 3.85 -12.28 -6.02
N TRP A 64 3.87 -10.96 -5.94
CA TRP A 64 2.95 -10.07 -6.63
C TRP A 64 3.70 -9.20 -7.65
N SER A 65 3.46 -9.46 -8.93
CA SER A 65 4.10 -8.74 -10.04
C SER A 65 3.47 -7.38 -10.31
N ASP A 66 2.15 -7.30 -10.16
CA ASP A 66 1.41 -6.09 -10.48
C ASP A 66 1.60 -5.01 -9.40
N ARG A 67 1.59 -3.75 -9.85
CA ARG A 67 1.74 -2.58 -8.97
C ARG A 67 0.59 -1.62 -9.19
N ARG A 68 0.04 -1.13 -8.08
CA ARG A 68 -1.00 -0.11 -8.08
C ARG A 68 -0.41 1.23 -7.65
N HIS A 69 -0.62 2.25 -8.47
CA HIS A 69 -0.21 3.60 -8.11
C HIS A 69 -1.16 4.18 -7.06
N ILE A 70 -0.61 4.59 -5.93
CA ILE A 70 -1.35 5.26 -4.85
C ILE A 70 -0.83 6.68 -4.72
N GLY A 71 -1.71 7.66 -4.92
CA GLY A 71 -1.40 9.07 -4.76
C GLY A 71 -1.90 9.62 -3.42
N ARG A 72 -1.13 10.52 -2.83
CA ARG A 72 -1.58 11.31 -1.68
C ARG A 72 -2.05 12.67 -2.16
N PHE A 73 -3.27 13.03 -1.83
CA PHE A 73 -3.83 14.34 -2.12
C PHE A 73 -4.03 15.11 -0.82
N SER A 74 -3.58 16.35 -0.80
CA SER A 74 -3.84 17.27 0.31
C SER A 74 -4.61 18.44 -0.21
N VAL A 75 -5.76 18.77 0.41
CA VAL A 75 -6.65 19.84 -0.03
C VAL A 75 -6.81 20.85 1.09
N ALA A 76 -6.57 22.12 0.79
CA ALA A 76 -6.83 23.20 1.73
C ALA A 76 -8.34 23.45 1.83
N LEU A 77 -8.92 23.24 3.02
CA LEU A 77 -10.32 23.50 3.30
C LEU A 77 -10.51 24.92 3.86
N GLY A 78 -11.21 25.77 3.10
CA GLY A 78 -11.81 27.06 3.50
C GLY A 78 -10.93 28.12 4.15
N GLY A 79 -11.15 29.41 3.84
CA GLY A 79 -10.60 30.59 4.50
C GLY A 79 -9.13 30.92 4.16
N LEU A 80 -8.80 32.22 4.08
CA LEU A 80 -7.46 32.71 3.70
C LEU A 80 -6.37 32.28 4.71
N SER A 81 -6.66 32.34 6.00
CA SER A 81 -5.72 31.96 7.07
C SER A 81 -5.37 30.46 7.02
N ARG A 82 -6.36 29.59 6.79
CA ARG A 82 -6.13 28.14 6.68
C ARG A 82 -5.34 27.80 5.43
N ARG A 83 -5.58 28.51 4.32
CA ARG A 83 -4.78 28.35 3.09
C ARG A 83 -3.31 28.75 3.29
N ALA A 84 -3.06 29.84 4.00
CA ALA A 84 -1.69 30.25 4.32
C ALA A 84 -0.96 29.21 5.18
N VAL A 85 -1.60 28.67 6.22
CA VAL A 85 -1.06 27.59 7.04
C VAL A 85 -0.81 26.33 6.21
N PHE A 86 -1.75 25.95 5.34
CA PHE A 86 -1.61 24.80 4.47
C PHE A 86 -0.38 24.93 3.55
N HIS A 87 -0.21 26.07 2.89
CA HIS A 87 0.97 26.32 2.04
C HIS A 87 2.28 26.34 2.83
N GLY A 88 2.27 26.91 4.03
CA GLY A 88 3.44 26.89 4.92
C GLY A 88 3.84 25.47 5.33
N LEU A 89 2.88 24.61 5.68
CA LEU A 89 3.14 23.20 6.01
C LEU A 89 3.66 22.42 4.79
N ARG A 90 3.09 22.65 3.61
CA ARG A 90 3.55 22.00 2.37
C ARG A 90 4.99 22.38 2.04
N LEU A 91 5.34 23.65 2.14
CA LEU A 91 6.72 24.11 1.95
C LEU A 91 7.68 23.46 2.97
N GLY A 92 7.25 23.33 4.21
CA GLY A 92 8.02 22.62 5.25
C GLY A 92 8.21 21.13 4.94
N GLU A 93 7.17 20.45 4.48
CA GLU A 93 7.26 19.04 4.05
C GLU A 93 8.21 18.86 2.85
N ASP A 94 8.11 19.73 1.86
CA ASP A 94 8.98 19.69 0.67
C ASP A 94 10.44 19.94 1.02
N LEU A 95 10.73 20.88 1.93
CA LEU A 95 12.07 21.13 2.43
C LEU A 95 12.63 19.94 3.21
N MET A 96 11.83 19.37 4.12
CA MET A 96 12.21 18.19 4.89
C MET A 96 12.38 16.95 4.01
N GLY A 97 11.55 16.80 2.96
CA GLY A 97 11.67 15.74 1.97
C GLY A 97 12.99 15.81 1.20
N LYS A 98 13.40 17.01 0.78
CA LYS A 98 14.69 17.24 0.11
C LYS A 98 15.88 16.95 1.02
N ILE A 99 15.80 17.32 2.30
CA ILE A 99 16.86 17.07 3.29
C ILE A 99 16.99 15.57 3.59
N ARG A 100 15.90 14.82 3.55
CA ARG A 100 15.87 13.37 3.83
C ARG A 100 16.20 12.49 2.62
N GLY A 101 16.45 13.06 1.43
CA GLY A 101 16.74 12.29 0.20
C GLY A 101 15.58 11.43 -0.29
N ARG A 102 14.34 11.70 0.16
CA ARG A 102 13.14 11.10 -0.41
C ARG A 102 12.76 11.88 -1.65
N GLU A 103 12.99 11.29 -2.81
CA GLU A 103 12.36 11.77 -4.04
C GLU A 103 10.86 11.75 -3.87
N ILE A 104 10.25 12.91 -3.85
CA ILE A 104 8.79 13.03 -3.91
C ILE A 104 8.46 12.66 -5.35
N PHE A 105 7.73 11.56 -5.53
CA PHE A 105 7.27 11.09 -6.83
C PHE A 105 6.53 12.22 -7.56
N ASP A 106 7.10 12.68 -8.69
CA ASP A 106 6.47 13.63 -9.59
C ASP A 106 5.54 12.85 -10.55
N PRO A 107 4.22 13.05 -10.47
CA PRO A 107 3.27 12.36 -11.35
C PRO A 107 3.36 12.78 -12.83
N ALA A 108 4.23 13.74 -13.18
CA ALA A 108 4.36 14.23 -14.56
C ALA A 108 5.28 13.40 -15.46
N GLU A 109 6.12 12.50 -14.93
CA GLU A 109 7.07 11.70 -15.73
C GLU A 109 6.50 10.38 -16.31
N GLY A 110 5.24 10.12 -16.18
CA GLY A 110 4.57 8.93 -16.72
C GLY A 110 4.03 9.06 -18.14
N LYS A 111 4.66 9.85 -19.02
CA LYS A 111 4.31 9.91 -20.45
C LYS A 111 5.53 9.57 -21.30
N THR A 112 5.73 8.30 -21.55
CA THR A 112 6.21 7.72 -22.83
C THR A 112 5.78 6.27 -22.89
#